data_f474c204a65f88ae2a0d717a2963e3f1
#
_entry.id   f474c204a65f88ae2a0d717a2963e3f1
#
_cell.length_a   1.000
_cell.length_b   1.000
_cell.length_c   1.000
_cell.angle_alpha   90.00
_cell.angle_beta   90.00
_cell.angle_gamma   90.00
#
_symmetry.space_group_name_H-M   'P 1'
#
loop_
_entity.id
_entity.type
_entity.pdbx_description
1 polymer ?
#
loop_
_entity_poly.entity_id
_entity_poly.type
_entity_poly.pdbx_seq_one_letter_code
_entity_poly.pdbx_strand_id
1 'polypeptide(L)'
;MTYRLLCLDAGFTLLSPRRTLADALSGVLSDDGHAITEDEMRAAWEDADRWFWDEYHRPGNDTWSDDERINEYWRQYHSVMLDRLGVDARREMLDRILASQFASDAWAPYDDVEPMLRAVRESGPIRIGVVSDWGSNLHGILRELELDGYFDFVLPSGAVGVAKPSPAFYRLALEEADVEPHEALMVGDSYRADVRGAWSAGMDAVWLDRHEGMNITPAGEPAPLDVRRIRSLDELPAIIHSGGPLPRGELQVADAPPPT
;
A
#
# COMPACT_ATOMS: atom_id res chain seq x y z
N MET A 1 6.24 -10.82 -24.76
CA MET A 1 6.85 -9.53 -24.30
C MET A 1 7.60 -9.83 -23.03
N THR A 2 8.76 -9.27 -22.84
CA THR A 2 9.54 -9.52 -21.62
C THR A 2 9.45 -8.24 -20.79
N TYR A 3 8.99 -8.33 -19.56
CA TYR A 3 8.97 -7.17 -18.65
C TYR A 3 10.41 -6.73 -18.35
N ARG A 4 10.62 -5.44 -18.35
CA ARG A 4 11.89 -4.77 -17.99
C ARG A 4 11.81 -4.06 -16.65
N LEU A 5 10.59 -3.82 -16.16
CA LEU A 5 10.31 -3.20 -14.86
C LEU A 5 9.26 -4.01 -14.10
N LEU A 6 9.55 -4.33 -12.85
CA LEU A 6 8.61 -4.80 -11.84
C LEU A 6 8.40 -3.70 -10.81
N CYS A 7 7.20 -3.17 -10.70
CA CYS A 7 6.79 -2.27 -9.63
C CYS A 7 6.03 -3.06 -8.55
N LEU A 8 6.39 -2.87 -7.31
CA LEU A 8 5.77 -3.52 -6.16
C LEU A 8 5.19 -2.47 -5.21
N ASP A 9 3.97 -2.67 -4.73
CA ASP A 9 3.49 -1.94 -3.57
C ASP A 9 4.21 -2.41 -2.30
N ALA A 10 4.15 -1.63 -1.21
CA ALA A 10 4.82 -1.96 0.04
C ALA A 10 3.87 -2.58 1.07
N GLY A 11 2.86 -1.83 1.54
CA GLY A 11 1.95 -2.28 2.58
C GLY A 11 1.11 -3.48 2.14
N PHE A 12 0.97 -4.51 2.97
CA PHE A 12 0.20 -5.73 2.67
C PHE A 12 0.60 -6.47 1.38
N THR A 13 1.58 -5.93 0.65
CA THR A 13 2.22 -6.55 -0.51
C THR A 13 3.59 -7.12 -0.15
N LEU A 14 4.54 -6.26 0.21
CA LEU A 14 5.87 -6.64 0.68
C LEU A 14 5.91 -6.76 2.20
N LEU A 15 5.21 -5.87 2.90
CA LEU A 15 5.29 -5.70 4.35
C LEU A 15 3.96 -6.01 5.02
N SER A 16 4.03 -6.79 6.10
CA SER A 16 2.92 -7.02 7.02
C SER A 16 3.17 -6.30 8.35
N PRO A 17 2.12 -5.77 9.01
CA PRO A 17 2.28 -5.24 10.35
C PRO A 17 2.56 -6.39 11.34
N ARG A 18 3.59 -6.26 12.17
CA ARG A 18 3.86 -7.17 13.31
C ARG A 18 2.93 -6.89 14.48
N ARG A 19 2.39 -5.68 14.52
CA ARG A 19 1.44 -5.20 15.53
C ARG A 19 0.27 -4.57 14.78
N THR A 20 -0.93 -4.83 15.26
CA THR A 20 -2.11 -4.16 14.74
C THR A 20 -2.13 -2.68 15.16
N LEU A 21 -2.95 -1.87 14.50
CA LEU A 21 -3.19 -0.48 14.93
C LEU A 21 -3.74 -0.44 16.38
N ALA A 22 -4.55 -1.42 16.74
CA ALA A 22 -5.06 -1.59 18.09
C ALA A 22 -3.94 -1.86 19.10
N ASP A 23 -2.93 -2.67 18.75
CA ASP A 23 -1.78 -2.93 19.63
C ASP A 23 -0.94 -1.68 19.85
N ALA A 24 -0.70 -0.89 18.79
CA ALA A 24 0.04 0.36 18.88
C ALA A 24 -0.68 1.36 19.81
N LEU A 25 -1.99 1.49 19.67
CA LEU A 25 -2.82 2.32 20.53
C LEU A 25 -2.86 1.80 21.98
N SER A 26 -3.08 0.49 22.17
CA SER A 26 -3.14 -0.14 23.49
C SER A 26 -1.87 0.08 24.31
N GLY A 27 -0.70 0.00 23.67
CA GLY A 27 0.58 0.25 24.33
C GLY A 27 0.65 1.66 24.90
N VAL A 28 0.34 2.67 24.07
CA VAL A 28 0.37 4.07 24.49
C VAL A 28 -0.68 4.37 25.59
N LEU A 29 -1.89 3.82 25.44
CA LEU A 29 -2.96 3.99 26.44
C LEU A 29 -2.61 3.35 27.78
N SER A 30 -2.01 2.18 27.77
CA SER A 30 -1.56 1.49 28.98
C SER A 30 -0.48 2.28 29.72
N ASP A 31 0.47 2.86 28.98
CA ASP A 31 1.52 3.72 29.56
C ASP A 31 0.93 4.99 30.23
N ASP A 32 -0.17 5.52 29.66
CA ASP A 32 -0.87 6.68 30.21
C ASP A 32 -1.92 6.29 31.28
N GLY A 33 -1.98 5.01 31.68
CA GLY A 33 -2.81 4.52 32.78
C GLY A 33 -4.27 4.22 32.42
N HIS A 34 -4.59 4.13 31.12
CA HIS A 34 -5.91 3.74 30.64
C HIS A 34 -6.00 2.20 30.55
N ALA A 35 -7.06 1.63 31.11
CA ALA A 35 -7.38 0.22 30.99
C ALA A 35 -8.54 0.06 29.99
N ILE A 36 -8.25 -0.44 28.79
CA ILE A 36 -9.22 -0.64 27.71
C ILE A 36 -9.42 -2.12 27.50
N THR A 37 -10.66 -2.55 27.44
CA THR A 37 -11.01 -3.94 27.14
C THR A 37 -10.91 -4.23 25.63
N GLU A 38 -10.80 -5.51 25.27
CA GLU A 38 -10.78 -5.94 23.86
C GLU A 38 -12.06 -5.55 23.12
N ASP A 39 -13.23 -5.60 23.79
CA ASP A 39 -14.51 -5.21 23.17
C ASP A 39 -14.60 -3.72 22.91
N GLU A 40 -14.11 -2.88 23.84
CA GLU A 40 -14.02 -1.43 23.64
C GLU A 40 -13.06 -1.09 22.50
N MET A 41 -11.91 -1.73 22.47
CA MET A 41 -10.92 -1.52 21.42
C MET A 41 -11.46 -1.91 20.04
N ARG A 42 -12.15 -3.07 19.95
CA ARG A 42 -12.78 -3.52 18.70
C ARG A 42 -13.84 -2.52 18.22
N ALA A 43 -14.71 -2.05 19.11
CA ALA A 43 -15.73 -1.07 18.75
C ALA A 43 -15.13 0.28 18.28
N ALA A 44 -14.03 0.71 18.91
CA ALA A 44 -13.30 1.90 18.49
C ALA A 44 -12.65 1.74 17.13
N TRP A 45 -12.08 0.58 16.87
CA TRP A 45 -11.48 0.24 15.57
C TRP A 45 -12.54 0.22 14.46
N GLU A 46 -13.71 -0.40 14.69
CA GLU A 46 -14.81 -0.43 13.71
C GLU A 46 -15.30 0.97 13.32
N ASP A 47 -15.37 1.90 14.29
CA ASP A 47 -15.76 3.28 14.03
C ASP A 47 -14.68 4.03 13.23
N ALA A 48 -13.41 3.84 13.58
CA ALA A 48 -12.29 4.46 12.87
C ALA A 48 -12.11 3.88 11.46
N ASP A 49 -12.31 2.58 11.27
CA ASP A 49 -12.23 1.93 9.97
C ASP A 49 -13.33 2.44 9.03
N ARG A 50 -14.55 2.64 9.54
CA ARG A 50 -15.63 3.28 8.78
C ARG A 50 -15.25 4.69 8.33
N TRP A 51 -14.71 5.51 9.26
CA TRP A 51 -14.22 6.85 8.94
C TRP A 51 -13.10 6.81 7.90
N PHE A 52 -12.16 5.84 8.03
CA PHE A 52 -11.05 5.64 7.09
C PHE A 52 -11.56 5.46 5.65
N TRP A 53 -12.51 4.55 5.46
CA TRP A 53 -13.02 4.25 4.13
C TRP A 53 -13.86 5.40 3.55
N ASP A 54 -14.65 6.09 4.35
CA ASP A 54 -15.42 7.27 3.93
C ASP A 54 -14.47 8.38 3.45
N GLU A 55 -13.39 8.61 4.19
CA GLU A 55 -12.38 9.61 3.88
C GLU A 55 -11.52 9.22 2.68
N TYR A 56 -11.08 7.95 2.62
CA TYR A 56 -10.27 7.40 1.53
C TYR A 56 -10.98 7.52 0.17
N HIS A 57 -12.30 7.33 0.14
CA HIS A 57 -13.10 7.43 -1.09
C HIS A 57 -13.61 8.84 -1.38
N ARG A 58 -13.30 9.82 -0.54
CA ARG A 58 -13.73 11.20 -0.77
C ARG A 58 -13.20 11.72 -2.11
N PRO A 59 -14.05 12.26 -3.00
CA PRO A 59 -13.58 12.84 -4.26
C PRO A 59 -12.55 13.94 -4.02
N GLY A 60 -11.45 13.91 -4.76
CA GLY A 60 -10.36 14.88 -4.62
C GLY A 60 -9.48 14.68 -3.39
N ASN A 61 -9.57 13.53 -2.73
CA ASN A 61 -8.66 13.18 -1.66
C ASN A 61 -7.21 13.13 -2.18
N ASP A 62 -6.34 13.95 -1.59
CA ASP A 62 -4.91 14.05 -1.90
C ASP A 62 -4.03 13.73 -0.67
N THR A 63 -4.61 13.06 0.31
CA THR A 63 -3.99 12.70 1.59
C THR A 63 -2.60 12.07 1.42
N TRP A 64 -2.48 11.15 0.48
CA TRP A 64 -1.29 10.33 0.31
C TRP A 64 -0.14 11.02 -0.45
N SER A 65 -0.32 12.27 -0.87
CA SER A 65 0.66 13.01 -1.67
C SER A 65 1.67 13.85 -0.86
N ASP A 66 1.59 13.81 0.47
CA ASP A 66 2.45 14.65 1.33
C ASP A 66 2.57 14.02 2.73
N ASP A 67 3.78 14.02 3.31
CA ASP A 67 4.05 13.41 4.61
C ASP A 67 3.20 14.00 5.75
N GLU A 68 2.99 15.31 5.77
CA GLU A 68 2.20 15.94 6.84
C GLU A 68 0.72 15.59 6.69
N ARG A 69 0.19 15.51 5.48
CA ARG A 69 -1.18 15.08 5.22
C ARG A 69 -1.40 13.61 5.60
N ILE A 70 -0.43 12.74 5.28
CA ILE A 70 -0.44 11.33 5.71
C ILE A 70 -0.47 11.24 7.24
N ASN A 71 0.41 11.98 7.91
CA ASN A 71 0.47 12.00 9.37
C ASN A 71 -0.81 12.55 9.99
N GLU A 72 -1.38 13.62 9.43
CA GLU A 72 -2.63 14.20 9.92
C GLU A 72 -3.82 13.26 9.72
N TYR A 73 -3.86 12.55 8.60
CA TYR A 73 -4.88 11.53 8.34
C TYR A 73 -4.85 10.41 9.40
N TRP A 74 -3.67 9.90 9.72
CA TRP A 74 -3.52 8.89 10.76
C TRP A 74 -3.80 9.43 12.17
N ARG A 75 -3.49 10.70 12.45
CA ARG A 75 -3.89 11.33 13.70
C ARG A 75 -5.41 11.40 13.83
N GLN A 76 -6.11 11.76 12.76
CA GLN A 76 -7.57 11.80 12.75
C GLN A 76 -8.16 10.39 12.91
N TYR A 77 -7.60 9.38 12.25
CA TYR A 77 -7.98 7.99 12.46
C TYR A 77 -7.90 7.58 13.94
N HIS A 78 -6.76 7.84 14.58
CA HIS A 78 -6.57 7.53 15.99
C HIS A 78 -7.41 8.42 16.90
N SER A 79 -7.69 9.66 16.50
CA SER A 79 -8.61 10.54 17.26
C SER A 79 -10.01 9.97 17.30
N VAL A 80 -10.53 9.42 16.20
CA VAL A 80 -11.82 8.72 16.17
C VAL A 80 -11.83 7.54 17.16
N MET A 81 -10.75 6.75 17.20
CA MET A 81 -10.62 5.66 18.19
C MET A 81 -10.65 6.18 19.62
N LEU A 82 -9.84 7.20 19.91
CA LEU A 82 -9.74 7.80 21.26
C LEU A 82 -11.07 8.40 21.70
N ASP A 83 -11.77 9.12 20.83
CA ASP A 83 -13.11 9.68 21.10
C ASP A 83 -14.10 8.58 21.49
N ARG A 84 -14.08 7.46 20.77
CA ARG A 84 -14.94 6.30 21.05
C ARG A 84 -14.62 5.66 22.39
N LEU A 85 -13.34 5.69 22.81
CA LEU A 85 -12.85 5.19 24.10
C LEU A 85 -13.03 6.20 25.25
N GLY A 86 -13.50 7.41 24.97
CA GLY A 86 -13.66 8.48 25.97
C GLY A 86 -12.32 9.04 26.46
N VAL A 87 -11.27 8.95 25.66
CA VAL A 87 -9.92 9.43 25.96
C VAL A 87 -9.66 10.73 25.19
N ASP A 88 -9.13 11.75 25.88
CA ASP A 88 -8.78 13.03 25.25
C ASP A 88 -7.62 12.86 24.25
N ALA A 89 -7.88 13.13 22.98
CA ALA A 89 -6.95 12.97 21.85
C ALA A 89 -5.90 14.10 21.80
N ARG A 90 -5.00 14.15 22.78
CA ARG A 90 -3.91 15.15 22.83
C ARG A 90 -2.89 14.88 21.71
N ARG A 91 -2.42 15.95 21.08
CA ARG A 91 -1.45 15.89 19.97
C ARG A 91 -0.22 15.03 20.31
N GLU A 92 0.32 15.20 21.51
CA GLU A 92 1.49 14.42 21.97
C GLU A 92 1.21 12.90 22.03
N MET A 93 0.01 12.51 22.50
CA MET A 93 -0.41 11.11 22.51
C MET A 93 -0.54 10.57 21.08
N LEU A 94 -1.18 11.29 20.18
CA LEU A 94 -1.32 10.93 18.78
C LEU A 94 0.04 10.77 18.10
N ASP A 95 1.00 11.67 18.34
CA ASP A 95 2.36 11.56 17.78
C ASP A 95 3.11 10.33 18.32
N ARG A 96 2.91 9.94 19.60
CA ARG A 96 3.46 8.70 20.16
C ARG A 96 2.84 7.45 19.50
N ILE A 97 1.54 7.48 19.24
CA ILE A 97 0.85 6.37 18.56
C ILE A 97 1.40 6.23 17.13
N LEU A 98 1.53 7.32 16.40
CA LEU A 98 2.10 7.31 15.05
C LEU A 98 3.55 6.80 15.04
N ALA A 99 4.36 7.28 15.99
CA ALA A 99 5.73 6.82 16.11
C ALA A 99 5.81 5.30 16.35
N SER A 100 4.89 4.73 17.13
CA SER A 100 4.79 3.28 17.35
C SER A 100 4.29 2.53 16.10
N GLN A 101 3.31 3.10 15.38
CA GLN A 101 2.73 2.50 14.18
C GLN A 101 3.74 2.42 13.02
N PHE A 102 4.54 3.47 12.84
CA PHE A 102 5.48 3.59 11.74
C PHE A 102 6.94 3.28 12.13
N ALA A 103 7.16 2.75 13.32
CA ALA A 103 8.46 2.22 13.68
C ALA A 103 8.81 1.03 12.76
N SER A 104 10.07 0.89 12.38
CA SER A 104 10.51 -0.20 11.51
C SER A 104 10.26 -1.58 12.11
N ASP A 105 10.38 -1.72 13.43
CA ASP A 105 10.09 -2.96 14.15
C ASP A 105 8.58 -3.29 14.21
N ALA A 106 7.72 -2.36 13.80
CA ALA A 106 6.28 -2.59 13.66
C ALA A 106 5.93 -3.36 12.36
N TRP A 107 6.89 -3.52 11.47
CA TRP A 107 6.69 -4.15 10.16
C TRP A 107 7.62 -5.35 9.97
N ALA A 108 7.20 -6.29 9.14
CA ALA A 108 8.00 -7.42 8.70
C ALA A 108 7.73 -7.72 7.23
N PRO A 109 8.73 -8.19 6.46
CA PRO A 109 8.43 -8.75 5.15
C PRO A 109 7.58 -10.02 5.31
N TYR A 110 6.71 -10.27 4.33
CA TYR A 110 6.11 -11.59 4.19
C TYR A 110 7.18 -12.63 3.81
N ASP A 111 6.96 -13.89 4.17
CA ASP A 111 7.94 -14.98 3.97
C ASP A 111 8.29 -15.23 2.49
N ASP A 112 7.40 -14.86 1.56
CA ASP A 112 7.58 -15.03 0.11
C ASP A 112 8.32 -13.85 -0.57
N VAL A 113 8.60 -12.77 0.15
CA VAL A 113 9.18 -11.54 -0.44
C VAL A 113 10.62 -11.75 -0.87
N GLU A 114 11.48 -12.13 0.06
CA GLU A 114 12.91 -12.28 -0.24
C GLU A 114 13.19 -13.40 -1.25
N PRO A 115 12.56 -14.61 -1.14
CA PRO A 115 12.67 -15.63 -2.17
C PRO A 115 12.24 -15.16 -3.55
N MET A 116 11.12 -14.43 -3.66
CA MET A 116 10.64 -13.87 -4.92
C MET A 116 11.62 -12.86 -5.50
N LEU A 117 12.10 -11.88 -4.69
CA LEU A 117 13.05 -10.86 -5.13
C LEU A 117 14.33 -11.48 -5.68
N ARG A 118 14.87 -12.50 -5.01
CA ARG A 118 16.04 -13.26 -5.47
C ARG A 118 15.76 -13.96 -6.81
N ALA A 119 14.65 -14.68 -6.91
CA ALA A 119 14.27 -15.39 -8.13
C ALA A 119 14.07 -14.44 -9.32
N VAL A 120 13.49 -13.26 -9.10
CA VAL A 120 13.33 -12.24 -10.14
C VAL A 120 14.69 -11.69 -10.58
N ARG A 121 15.60 -11.37 -9.65
CA ARG A 121 16.96 -10.92 -9.97
C ARG A 121 17.78 -11.96 -10.75
N GLU A 122 17.61 -13.24 -10.44
CA GLU A 122 18.28 -14.33 -11.13
C GLU A 122 17.70 -14.60 -12.54
N SER A 123 16.44 -14.23 -12.79
CA SER A 123 15.77 -14.48 -14.06
C SER A 123 16.22 -13.57 -15.22
N GLY A 124 16.92 -12.47 -14.93
CA GLY A 124 17.45 -11.55 -15.96
C GLY A 124 17.54 -10.10 -15.54
N PRO A 125 17.88 -9.20 -16.44
CA PRO A 125 18.09 -7.79 -16.16
C PRO A 125 16.78 -7.01 -16.05
N ILE A 126 15.94 -7.37 -15.08
CA ILE A 126 14.70 -6.65 -14.76
C ILE A 126 14.99 -5.64 -13.65
N ARG A 127 14.54 -4.39 -13.81
CA ARG A 127 14.55 -3.40 -12.74
C ARG A 127 13.40 -3.66 -11.77
N ILE A 128 13.65 -3.44 -10.48
CA ILE A 128 12.63 -3.63 -9.44
C ILE A 128 12.48 -2.30 -8.69
N GLY A 129 11.28 -1.74 -8.71
CA GLY A 129 10.95 -0.51 -7.99
C GLY A 129 9.83 -0.72 -6.98
N VAL A 130 9.84 0.06 -5.91
CA VAL A 130 8.71 0.17 -4.98
C VAL A 130 7.90 1.41 -5.32
N VAL A 131 6.58 1.27 -5.47
CA VAL A 131 5.63 2.36 -5.75
C VAL A 131 4.49 2.24 -4.74
N SER A 132 4.49 3.07 -3.70
CA SER A 132 3.60 2.87 -2.56
C SER A 132 3.01 4.18 -2.02
N ASP A 133 1.73 4.12 -1.66
CA ASP A 133 1.08 5.18 -0.88
C ASP A 133 1.56 5.12 0.57
N TRP A 134 2.68 5.78 0.81
CA TRP A 134 3.42 5.76 2.08
C TRP A 134 4.20 7.06 2.27
N GLY A 135 4.52 7.37 3.51
CA GLY A 135 5.41 8.49 3.82
C GLY A 135 6.87 8.23 3.44
N SER A 136 7.68 9.29 3.44
CA SER A 136 9.12 9.23 3.11
C SER A 136 9.93 8.29 4.02
N ASN A 137 9.39 7.95 5.21
CA ASN A 137 10.00 7.01 6.16
C ASN A 137 10.10 5.56 5.63
N LEU A 138 9.39 5.21 4.53
CA LEU A 138 9.49 3.88 3.89
C LEU A 138 10.94 3.49 3.56
N HIS A 139 11.76 4.45 3.10
CA HIS A 139 13.17 4.21 2.84
C HIS A 139 13.93 3.69 4.07
N GLY A 140 13.63 4.26 5.25
CA GLY A 140 14.23 3.82 6.52
C GLY A 140 13.78 2.42 6.90
N ILE A 141 12.48 2.14 6.78
CA ILE A 141 11.88 0.83 7.08
C ILE A 141 12.52 -0.26 6.20
N LEU A 142 12.55 -0.06 4.88
CA LEU A 142 13.16 -1.05 3.96
C LEU A 142 14.63 -1.31 4.25
N ARG A 143 15.39 -0.27 4.63
CA ARG A 143 16.80 -0.40 5.00
C ARG A 143 16.98 -1.20 6.29
N GLU A 144 16.20 -0.93 7.33
CA GLU A 144 16.30 -1.65 8.61
C GLU A 144 15.82 -3.11 8.49
N LEU A 145 14.97 -3.39 7.50
CA LEU A 145 14.57 -4.76 7.16
C LEU A 145 15.52 -5.44 6.16
N GLU A 146 16.62 -4.79 5.79
CA GLU A 146 17.64 -5.30 4.85
C GLU A 146 17.09 -5.61 3.45
N LEU A 147 16.00 -4.92 3.05
CA LEU A 147 15.36 -5.11 1.74
C LEU A 147 15.78 -4.07 0.70
N ASP A 148 16.35 -2.93 1.11
CA ASP A 148 16.68 -1.81 0.21
C ASP A 148 17.62 -2.21 -0.94
N GLY A 149 18.54 -3.14 -0.70
CA GLY A 149 19.45 -3.66 -1.70
C GLY A 149 18.81 -4.42 -2.88
N TYR A 150 17.54 -4.80 -2.76
CA TYR A 150 16.81 -5.46 -3.84
C TYR A 150 16.17 -4.48 -4.83
N PHE A 151 16.02 -3.21 -4.47
CA PHE A 151 15.27 -2.23 -5.27
C PHE A 151 16.22 -1.27 -5.99
N ASP A 152 15.92 -1.01 -7.27
CA ASP A 152 16.62 0.00 -8.07
C ASP A 152 16.15 1.42 -7.68
N PHE A 153 14.90 1.55 -7.23
CA PHE A 153 14.32 2.78 -6.70
C PHE A 153 13.15 2.51 -5.75
N VAL A 154 12.86 3.48 -4.91
CA VAL A 154 11.70 3.47 -4.00
C VAL A 154 10.99 4.81 -4.13
N LEU A 155 9.72 4.78 -4.49
CA LEU A 155 8.86 5.97 -4.66
C LEU A 155 7.73 5.92 -3.62
N PRO A 156 7.91 6.48 -2.42
CA PRO A 156 6.79 6.70 -1.51
C PRO A 156 6.04 7.97 -1.93
N SER A 157 4.73 7.91 -1.98
CA SER A 157 3.88 9.01 -2.47
C SER A 157 4.08 10.32 -1.70
N GLY A 158 4.28 10.22 -0.37
CA GLY A 158 4.58 11.39 0.48
C GLY A 158 5.85 12.13 0.12
N ALA A 159 6.85 11.44 -0.47
CA ALA A 159 8.10 12.06 -0.90
C ALA A 159 8.01 12.66 -2.32
N VAL A 160 7.20 12.08 -3.20
CA VAL A 160 7.15 12.47 -4.62
C VAL A 160 5.98 13.38 -4.98
N GLY A 161 5.06 13.62 -4.04
CA GLY A 161 3.97 14.59 -4.21
C GLY A 161 2.78 14.10 -5.04
N VAL A 162 2.71 12.82 -5.35
CA VAL A 162 1.62 12.20 -6.10
C VAL A 162 1.37 10.77 -5.62
N ALA A 163 0.10 10.37 -5.59
CA ALA A 163 -0.34 9.09 -5.03
C ALA A 163 -1.13 8.27 -6.04
N LYS A 164 -1.32 6.98 -5.77
CA LYS A 164 -2.23 6.10 -6.47
C LYS A 164 -3.69 6.55 -6.24
N PRO A 165 -4.58 6.30 -7.17
CA PRO A 165 -4.41 5.65 -8.47
C PRO A 165 -4.01 6.61 -9.60
N SER A 166 -3.43 7.78 -9.31
CA SER A 166 -3.05 8.76 -10.32
C SER A 166 -2.10 8.16 -11.35
N PRO A 167 -2.40 8.22 -12.67
CA PRO A 167 -1.47 7.74 -13.70
C PRO A 167 -0.14 8.49 -13.69
N ALA A 168 -0.09 9.70 -13.13
CA ALA A 168 1.15 10.45 -12.98
C ALA A 168 2.16 9.74 -12.07
N PHE A 169 1.68 9.08 -11.02
CA PHE A 169 2.56 8.33 -10.11
C PHE A 169 3.26 7.15 -10.80
N TYR A 170 2.52 6.40 -11.61
CA TYR A 170 3.10 5.29 -12.37
C TYR A 170 4.04 5.76 -13.46
N ARG A 171 3.77 6.94 -14.09
CA ARG A 171 4.69 7.54 -15.07
C ARG A 171 6.03 7.89 -14.44
N LEU A 172 6.08 8.35 -13.19
CA LEU A 172 7.35 8.57 -12.49
C LEU A 172 8.18 7.28 -12.41
N ALA A 173 7.54 6.13 -12.12
CA ALA A 173 8.25 4.85 -12.09
C ALA A 173 8.75 4.42 -13.48
N LEU A 174 7.97 4.67 -14.54
CA LEU A 174 8.36 4.39 -15.92
C LEU A 174 9.54 5.27 -16.35
N GLU A 175 9.49 6.56 -16.03
CA GLU A 175 10.56 7.52 -16.29
C GLU A 175 11.85 7.17 -15.55
N GLU A 176 11.74 6.82 -14.26
CA GLU A 176 12.90 6.39 -13.45
C GLU A 176 13.55 5.11 -14.01
N ALA A 177 12.76 4.22 -14.55
CA ALA A 177 13.25 2.97 -15.13
C ALA A 177 13.67 3.09 -16.60
N ASP A 178 13.34 4.16 -17.30
CA ASP A 178 13.53 4.34 -18.75
C ASP A 178 12.90 3.16 -19.54
N VAL A 179 11.60 2.93 -19.32
CA VAL A 179 10.84 1.86 -19.97
C VAL A 179 9.49 2.36 -20.47
N GLU A 180 8.99 1.69 -21.51
CA GLU A 180 7.64 1.92 -22.00
C GLU A 180 6.58 1.23 -21.10
N PRO A 181 5.35 1.76 -21.02
CA PRO A 181 4.32 1.20 -20.14
C PRO A 181 4.06 -0.30 -20.33
N HIS A 182 4.11 -0.80 -21.56
CA HIS A 182 3.88 -2.21 -21.87
C HIS A 182 5.04 -3.15 -21.49
N GLU A 183 6.18 -2.59 -21.06
CA GLU A 183 7.35 -3.30 -20.54
C GLU A 183 7.35 -3.38 -19.02
N ALA A 184 6.33 -2.80 -18.36
CA ALA A 184 6.24 -2.68 -16.90
C ALA A 184 5.05 -3.47 -16.34
N LEU A 185 5.30 -4.11 -15.20
CA LEU A 185 4.32 -4.85 -14.44
C LEU A 185 4.18 -4.24 -13.05
N MET A 186 2.96 -3.87 -12.66
CA MET A 186 2.62 -3.49 -11.28
C MET A 186 2.04 -4.67 -10.52
N VAL A 187 2.44 -4.84 -9.27
CA VAL A 187 1.89 -5.84 -8.35
C VAL A 187 1.57 -5.19 -7.02
N GLY A 188 0.36 -5.35 -6.56
CA GLY A 188 -0.09 -4.84 -5.27
C GLY A 188 -1.40 -5.46 -4.83
N ASP A 189 -1.79 -5.20 -3.58
CA ASP A 189 -2.97 -5.77 -2.94
C ASP A 189 -4.25 -4.96 -3.17
N SER A 190 -4.12 -3.68 -3.54
CA SER A 190 -5.26 -2.82 -3.81
C SER A 190 -5.69 -2.88 -5.28
N TYR A 191 -6.86 -3.51 -5.54
CA TYR A 191 -7.39 -3.53 -6.91
C TYR A 191 -7.55 -2.12 -7.50
N ARG A 192 -8.08 -1.17 -6.72
CA ARG A 192 -8.30 0.21 -7.17
C ARG A 192 -6.99 0.97 -7.36
N ALA A 193 -6.16 0.98 -6.33
CA ALA A 193 -4.92 1.73 -6.35
C ALA A 193 -3.91 1.09 -7.31
N ASP A 194 -3.54 -0.17 -7.12
CA ASP A 194 -2.46 -0.81 -7.86
C ASP A 194 -2.86 -1.25 -9.27
N VAL A 195 -3.98 -1.99 -9.38
CA VAL A 195 -4.35 -2.59 -10.65
C VAL A 195 -4.92 -1.55 -11.61
N ARG A 196 -6.01 -0.87 -11.21
CA ARG A 196 -6.66 0.12 -12.08
C ARG A 196 -5.78 1.34 -12.32
N GLY A 197 -5.01 1.76 -11.29
CA GLY A 197 -4.05 2.83 -11.40
C GLY A 197 -2.97 2.53 -12.45
N ALA A 198 -2.35 1.35 -12.40
CA ALA A 198 -1.36 0.90 -13.38
C ALA A 198 -1.95 0.80 -14.80
N TRP A 199 -3.16 0.24 -14.94
CA TRP A 199 -3.85 0.18 -16.23
C TRP A 199 -4.09 1.58 -16.82
N SER A 200 -4.42 2.58 -15.99
CA SER A 200 -4.62 3.96 -16.45
C SER A 200 -3.35 4.60 -17.01
N ALA A 201 -2.17 4.11 -16.59
CA ALA A 201 -0.87 4.50 -17.12
C ALA A 201 -0.39 3.62 -18.29
N GLY A 202 -1.16 2.59 -18.66
CA GLY A 202 -0.81 1.67 -19.75
C GLY A 202 0.05 0.47 -19.33
N MET A 203 0.37 0.32 -18.05
CA MET A 203 1.13 -0.80 -17.52
C MET A 203 0.27 -2.07 -17.40
N ASP A 204 0.89 -3.24 -17.40
CA ASP A 204 0.24 -4.47 -16.94
C ASP A 204 0.17 -4.51 -15.42
N ALA A 205 -0.79 -5.28 -14.90
CA ALA A 205 -0.96 -5.42 -13.46
C ALA A 205 -1.34 -6.84 -13.03
N VAL A 206 -0.87 -7.21 -11.85
CA VAL A 206 -1.24 -8.42 -11.13
C VAL A 206 -1.81 -8.02 -9.77
N TRP A 207 -2.97 -8.55 -9.47
CA TRP A 207 -3.59 -8.35 -8.18
C TRP A 207 -3.13 -9.42 -7.18
N LEU A 208 -2.47 -8.99 -6.13
CA LEU A 208 -2.06 -9.86 -5.03
C LEU A 208 -3.16 -9.88 -3.96
N ASP A 209 -3.93 -10.95 -3.93
CA ASP A 209 -5.00 -11.14 -2.96
C ASP A 209 -4.64 -12.19 -1.91
N ARG A 210 -3.83 -11.79 -0.94
CA ARG A 210 -3.38 -12.66 0.16
C ARG A 210 -4.50 -13.10 1.09
N HIS A 211 -5.56 -12.31 1.20
CA HIS A 211 -6.59 -12.43 2.24
C HIS A 211 -8.00 -12.62 1.69
N GLU A 212 -8.14 -13.18 0.48
CA GLU A 212 -9.42 -13.56 -0.14
C GLU A 212 -10.46 -12.40 -0.20
N GLY A 213 -10.00 -11.23 -0.57
CA GLY A 213 -10.88 -10.07 -0.76
C GLY A 213 -11.03 -9.17 0.47
N MET A 214 -10.31 -9.39 1.54
CA MET A 214 -10.45 -8.58 2.77
C MET A 214 -9.93 -7.14 2.65
N ASN A 215 -9.05 -6.83 1.68
CA ASN A 215 -8.37 -5.52 1.60
C ASN A 215 -8.83 -4.65 0.43
N ILE A 216 -10.01 -4.86 -0.23
CA ILE A 216 -9.90 -4.56 -1.64
C ILE A 216 -11.05 -3.82 -2.24
N THR A 217 -12.22 -3.98 -1.75
CA THR A 217 -13.38 -3.29 -2.29
C THR A 217 -14.22 -2.73 -1.17
N PRO A 218 -14.78 -1.54 -1.34
CA PRO A 218 -15.86 -1.12 -0.48
C PRO A 218 -16.88 -2.27 -0.37
N ALA A 219 -17.41 -2.52 0.80
CA ALA A 219 -18.35 -3.60 1.04
C ALA A 219 -19.44 -3.61 -0.06
N GLY A 220 -19.42 -4.58 -0.96
CA GLY A 220 -20.40 -4.77 -2.02
C GLY A 220 -19.91 -4.70 -3.46
N GLU A 221 -18.66 -4.31 -3.74
CA GLU A 221 -18.14 -4.43 -5.11
C GLU A 221 -17.69 -5.88 -5.38
N PRO A 222 -18.16 -6.52 -6.47
CA PRO A 222 -17.71 -7.87 -6.80
C PRO A 222 -16.23 -7.85 -7.20
N ALA A 223 -15.49 -8.87 -6.78
CA ALA A 223 -14.11 -9.06 -7.24
C ALA A 223 -14.09 -9.11 -8.78
N PRO A 224 -13.23 -8.32 -9.44
CA PRO A 224 -13.19 -8.27 -10.89
C PRO A 224 -12.74 -9.61 -11.47
N LEU A 225 -13.43 -10.06 -12.51
CA LEU A 225 -13.15 -11.34 -13.18
C LEU A 225 -11.98 -11.27 -14.18
N ASP A 226 -11.56 -10.06 -14.55
CA ASP A 226 -10.68 -9.81 -15.69
C ASP A 226 -9.28 -9.31 -15.30
N VAL A 227 -8.78 -9.72 -14.14
CA VAL A 227 -7.41 -9.43 -13.70
C VAL A 227 -6.65 -10.72 -13.40
N ARG A 228 -5.35 -10.73 -13.71
CA ARG A 228 -4.48 -11.79 -13.20
C ARG A 228 -4.36 -11.64 -11.68
N ARG A 229 -4.93 -12.59 -10.96
CA ARG A 229 -4.90 -12.68 -9.51
C ARG A 229 -3.92 -13.75 -9.06
N ILE A 230 -3.14 -13.43 -8.03
CA ILE A 230 -2.24 -14.36 -7.32
C ILE A 230 -2.51 -14.27 -5.81
N ARG A 231 -2.08 -15.27 -5.06
CA ARG A 231 -2.20 -15.31 -3.59
C ARG A 231 -0.85 -15.23 -2.88
N SER A 232 0.22 -15.45 -3.61
CA SER A 232 1.59 -15.38 -3.13
C SER A 232 2.49 -14.76 -4.18
N LEU A 233 3.50 -14.02 -3.74
CA LEU A 233 4.54 -13.50 -4.63
C LEU A 233 5.39 -14.61 -5.26
N ASP A 234 5.39 -15.83 -4.72
CA ASP A 234 6.07 -16.98 -5.31
C ASP A 234 5.58 -17.31 -6.73
N GLU A 235 4.38 -16.83 -7.11
CA GLU A 235 3.84 -17.01 -8.46
C GLU A 235 4.44 -16.04 -9.49
N LEU A 236 5.04 -14.91 -9.05
CA LEU A 236 5.52 -13.85 -9.93
C LEU A 236 6.64 -14.25 -10.88
N PRO A 237 7.69 -15.00 -10.46
CA PRO A 237 8.76 -15.37 -11.36
C PRO A 237 8.26 -16.12 -12.59
N ALA A 238 7.25 -16.99 -12.43
CA ALA A 238 6.64 -17.71 -13.55
C ALA A 238 5.86 -16.78 -14.49
N ILE A 239 5.16 -15.79 -13.96
CA ILE A 239 4.41 -14.79 -14.75
C ILE A 239 5.38 -13.94 -15.56
N ILE A 240 6.45 -13.44 -14.92
CA ILE A 240 7.47 -12.63 -15.56
C ILE A 240 8.18 -13.42 -16.68
N HIS A 241 8.50 -14.69 -16.41
CA HIS A 241 9.19 -15.55 -17.37
C HIS A 241 8.31 -15.94 -18.58
N SER A 242 7.03 -16.18 -18.34
CA SER A 242 6.10 -16.57 -19.42
C SER A 242 5.86 -15.45 -20.43
N GLY A 243 5.99 -14.22 -20.02
CA GLY A 243 5.93 -13.01 -20.83
C GLY A 243 4.77 -13.01 -21.82
N GLY A 244 3.69 -12.32 -21.53
CA GLY A 244 2.54 -12.21 -22.44
C GLY A 244 1.57 -11.16 -21.91
N PRO A 245 0.69 -10.63 -22.75
CA PRO A 245 -0.30 -9.66 -22.28
C PRO A 245 -1.16 -10.32 -21.20
N LEU A 246 -1.23 -9.65 -20.06
CA LEU A 246 -2.13 -10.05 -18.99
C LEU A 246 -3.56 -9.56 -19.28
N PRO A 247 -4.60 -10.26 -18.76
CA PRO A 247 -5.96 -9.78 -18.89
C PRO A 247 -6.09 -8.38 -18.32
N ARG A 248 -6.75 -7.48 -19.03
CA ARG A 248 -7.10 -6.14 -18.59
C ARG A 248 -8.61 -6.01 -18.62
N GLY A 249 -9.21 -5.75 -17.46
CA GLY A 249 -10.61 -5.37 -17.38
C GLY A 249 -10.88 -4.03 -18.09
N GLU A 250 -12.12 -3.81 -18.49
CA GLU A 250 -12.54 -2.51 -19.03
C GLU A 250 -12.49 -1.45 -17.92
N LEU A 251 -11.74 -0.37 -18.14
CA LEU A 251 -11.78 0.81 -17.26
C LEU A 251 -13.18 1.43 -17.37
N GLN A 252 -13.91 1.47 -16.26
CA GLN A 252 -15.20 2.16 -16.26
C GLN A 252 -14.98 3.68 -16.42
N VAL A 253 -15.95 4.37 -17.05
CA VAL A 253 -15.85 5.81 -17.35
C VAL A 253 -15.60 6.67 -16.09
N ALA A 254 -15.98 6.17 -14.90
CA ALA A 254 -15.72 6.82 -13.62
C ALA A 254 -14.23 6.87 -13.24
N ASP A 255 -13.38 6.14 -13.94
CA ASP A 255 -11.94 6.01 -13.67
C ASP A 255 -11.07 6.83 -14.61
N ALA A 256 -11.68 7.49 -15.60
CA ALA A 256 -10.97 8.38 -16.50
C ALA A 256 -10.44 9.58 -15.69
N PRO A 257 -9.16 9.97 -15.86
CA PRO A 257 -8.68 11.20 -15.26
C PRO A 257 -9.52 12.38 -15.77
N PRO A 258 -9.75 13.41 -14.94
CA PRO A 258 -10.46 14.60 -15.41
C PRO A 258 -9.72 15.15 -16.65
N PRO A 259 -10.47 15.65 -17.64
CA PRO A 259 -9.86 16.24 -18.82
C PRO A 259 -8.92 17.38 -18.39
N THR A 260 -7.71 17.37 -18.94
CA THR A 260 -6.63 18.37 -18.73
C THR A 260 -7.05 19.76 -19.13
#